data_0b81ee81bf0998eb6a83a7dc686ed067
#
_entry.id   0b81ee81bf0998eb6a83a7dc686ed067
#
_cell.length_a   1.000
_cell.length_b   1.000
_cell.length_c   1.000
_cell.angle_alpha   90.00
_cell.angle_beta   90.00
_cell.angle_gamma   90.00
#
_symmetry.space_group_name_H-M   'P 1'
#
loop_
_entity.id
_entity.type
_entity.pdbx_description
1 polymer ?
#
loop_
_entity_poly.entity_id
_entity_poly.type
_entity_poly.pdbx_seq_one_letter_code
_entity_poly.pdbx_strand_id
1 'polypeptide(L)'
;MQQDKTFLGTEPVGQLLRRLAIPTVIAQLVNMLYNIVDRIYIGHIPEVGSLALTGVGVCLPIILIVSAFACFTASGGAPRASIYMGRDDMDSAEKTLGGCFTLQIGISIVLTAVLLLWGREALLAFGASENTIDYAADYLHIYAFGTLFVELTLGMNAFITAQGFAKVGMYTVLIGAAANIVLDPIFIFALGMGVRGAALATVLSQGLSCAWVLVFLCGKKAFLRLRRENLFVSPKLILPCVALGLATFTMQASESVISVCFNASLLKYGGDIAVGAMTILTSVMQFAMLPLQGIGQGAQPITSYNFGAKNTGRVRETFRLLLKVCLIYSVSLWLLIELFPGLFARIFTPDAELIAFTARVLRIYCAGLFLFGIQIACQMTFVSIGSAVCSIIVAVLRKFVLLLPLIYLLPALLPDRTTAVYLAEPVADVIAVTCTAILFATQFRKALHKLEANA
;
A
#
# COMPACT_ATOMS: atom_id res chain seq x y z
N MET A 1 5.24 -31.83 5.16
CA MET A 1 4.22 -31.70 6.23
C MET A 1 3.07 -30.88 5.66
N GLN A 2 1.89 -31.46 5.54
CA GLN A 2 0.67 -30.71 5.24
C GLN A 2 0.42 -29.81 6.45
N GLN A 3 0.42 -28.47 6.24
CA GLN A 3 0.06 -27.52 7.31
C GLN A 3 -1.40 -27.77 7.66
N ASP A 4 -1.70 -27.92 8.96
CA ASP A 4 -3.07 -28.02 9.44
C ASP A 4 -3.79 -26.70 9.14
N LYS A 5 -5.00 -26.77 8.57
CA LYS A 5 -5.81 -25.58 8.24
C LYS A 5 -6.14 -24.72 9.47
N THR A 6 -6.06 -25.31 10.67
CA THR A 6 -6.41 -24.66 11.94
C THR A 6 -5.25 -23.96 12.64
N PHE A 7 -4.03 -23.99 12.08
CA PHE A 7 -2.83 -23.43 12.73
C PHE A 7 -2.97 -21.94 13.11
N LEU A 8 -3.72 -21.16 12.33
CA LEU A 8 -4.01 -19.75 12.65
C LEU A 8 -4.82 -19.58 13.94
N GLY A 9 -5.61 -20.59 14.30
CA GLY A 9 -6.40 -20.64 15.53
C GLY A 9 -5.72 -21.32 16.71
N THR A 10 -4.65 -22.09 16.50
CA THR A 10 -4.07 -22.99 17.52
C THR A 10 -2.64 -22.61 17.95
N GLU A 11 -1.78 -22.20 17.02
CA GLU A 11 -0.39 -21.83 17.33
C GLU A 11 -0.33 -20.53 18.17
N PRO A 12 0.71 -20.32 19.01
CA PRO A 12 0.87 -19.11 19.82
C PRO A 12 0.90 -17.85 18.95
N VAL A 13 0.11 -16.83 19.32
CA VAL A 13 -0.08 -15.58 18.54
C VAL A 13 1.26 -14.87 18.26
N GLY A 14 2.17 -14.82 19.24
CA GLY A 14 3.47 -14.17 19.07
C GLY A 14 4.37 -14.86 18.04
N GLN A 15 4.29 -16.20 17.96
CA GLN A 15 5.04 -16.99 16.96
C GLN A 15 4.43 -16.82 15.58
N LEU A 16 3.10 -16.85 15.48
CA LEU A 16 2.36 -16.61 14.24
C LEU A 16 2.66 -15.21 13.68
N LEU A 17 2.57 -14.18 14.54
CA LEU A 17 2.84 -12.81 14.11
C LEU A 17 4.25 -12.67 13.53
N ARG A 18 5.28 -13.20 14.19
CA ARG A 18 6.64 -13.19 13.65
C ARG A 18 6.75 -13.94 12.33
N ARG A 19 6.15 -15.12 12.23
CA ARG A 19 6.17 -15.99 11.04
C ARG A 19 5.49 -15.34 9.83
N LEU A 20 4.47 -14.52 10.05
CA LEU A 20 3.70 -13.86 8.99
C LEU A 20 4.20 -12.42 8.73
N ALA A 21 4.54 -11.64 9.76
CA ALA A 21 4.96 -10.26 9.58
C ALA A 21 6.37 -10.12 8.97
N ILE A 22 7.32 -10.98 9.33
CA ILE A 22 8.68 -10.87 8.76
C ILE A 22 8.68 -11.01 7.24
N PRO A 23 8.05 -12.05 6.63
CA PRO A 23 7.99 -12.13 5.17
C PRO A 23 7.25 -10.97 4.51
N THR A 24 6.17 -10.47 5.11
CA THR A 24 5.42 -9.33 4.56
C THR A 24 6.23 -8.03 4.62
N VAL A 25 6.98 -7.78 5.70
CA VAL A 25 7.90 -6.64 5.79
C VAL A 25 9.01 -6.76 4.74
N ILE A 26 9.63 -7.93 4.58
CA ILE A 26 10.66 -8.16 3.56
C ILE A 26 10.08 -7.90 2.17
N ALA A 27 8.87 -8.38 1.87
CA ALA A 27 8.20 -8.14 0.61
C ALA A 27 8.03 -6.63 0.32
N GLN A 28 7.60 -5.84 1.31
CA GLN A 28 7.45 -4.39 1.16
C GLN A 28 8.80 -3.70 0.88
N LEU A 29 9.84 -4.07 1.62
CA LEU A 29 11.18 -3.50 1.42
C LEU A 29 11.76 -3.86 0.05
N VAL A 30 11.62 -5.11 -0.38
CA VAL A 30 12.08 -5.56 -1.71
C VAL A 30 11.31 -4.85 -2.81
N ASN A 31 9.99 -4.68 -2.66
CA ASN A 31 9.16 -3.94 -3.61
C ASN A 31 9.63 -2.51 -3.79
N MET A 32 10.02 -1.84 -2.71
CA MET A 32 10.60 -0.49 -2.79
C MET A 32 11.97 -0.47 -3.45
N LEU A 33 12.85 -1.42 -3.07
CA LEU A 33 14.20 -1.48 -3.61
C LEU A 33 14.21 -1.70 -5.13
N TYR A 34 13.38 -2.62 -5.64
CA TYR A 34 13.36 -2.85 -7.08
C TYR A 34 12.84 -1.63 -7.85
N ASN A 35 11.87 -0.87 -7.31
CA ASN A 35 11.41 0.38 -7.92
C ASN A 35 12.52 1.43 -8.01
N ILE A 36 13.43 1.46 -7.03
CA ILE A 36 14.60 2.35 -7.05
C ILE A 36 15.58 1.91 -8.14
N VAL A 37 15.84 0.60 -8.22
CA VAL A 37 16.77 0.04 -9.22
C VAL A 37 16.26 0.28 -10.65
N ASP A 38 14.98 0.05 -10.91
CA ASP A 38 14.34 0.34 -12.20
C ASP A 38 14.56 1.80 -12.63
N ARG A 39 14.33 2.76 -11.71
CA ARG A 39 14.58 4.19 -11.97
C ARG A 39 16.05 4.51 -12.23
N ILE A 40 16.97 3.84 -11.55
CA ILE A 40 18.41 3.98 -11.80
C ILE A 40 18.71 3.56 -13.23
N TYR A 41 18.22 2.43 -13.70
CA TYR A 41 18.42 1.97 -15.08
C TYR A 41 17.83 2.95 -16.10
N ILE A 42 16.59 3.42 -15.90
CA ILE A 42 15.94 4.39 -16.78
C ILE A 42 16.75 5.72 -16.83
N GLY A 43 17.23 6.20 -15.69
CA GLY A 43 18.04 7.42 -15.61
C GLY A 43 19.40 7.32 -16.31
N HIS A 44 19.92 6.10 -16.54
CA HIS A 44 21.19 5.86 -17.22
C HIS A 44 21.03 5.51 -18.71
N ILE A 45 19.83 5.65 -19.29
CA ILE A 45 19.64 5.51 -20.74
C ILE A 45 20.48 6.57 -21.47
N PRO A 46 21.39 6.17 -22.42
CA PRO A 46 22.24 7.11 -23.13
C PRO A 46 21.43 8.22 -23.80
N GLU A 47 21.95 9.44 -23.75
CA GLU A 47 21.41 10.67 -24.37
C GLU A 47 20.08 11.18 -23.81
N VAL A 48 19.16 10.30 -23.37
CA VAL A 48 17.78 10.66 -22.99
C VAL A 48 17.40 10.33 -21.55
N GLY A 49 18.33 9.79 -20.74
CA GLY A 49 18.03 9.26 -19.42
C GLY A 49 17.30 10.23 -18.49
N SER A 50 17.68 11.50 -18.47
CA SER A 50 17.00 12.53 -17.65
C SER A 50 15.56 12.79 -18.11
N LEU A 51 15.33 12.90 -19.42
CA LEU A 51 13.98 13.11 -19.98
C LEU A 51 13.12 11.84 -19.81
N ALA A 52 13.73 10.68 -20.02
CA ALA A 52 13.08 9.39 -19.83
C ALA A 52 12.63 9.18 -18.36
N LEU A 53 13.52 9.45 -17.41
CA LEU A 53 13.23 9.35 -15.98
C LEU A 53 12.11 10.33 -15.57
N THR A 54 12.15 11.54 -16.07
CA THR A 54 11.09 12.55 -15.84
C THR A 54 9.76 12.09 -16.44
N GLY A 55 9.78 11.57 -17.68
CA GLY A 55 8.58 11.06 -18.35
C GLY A 55 7.95 9.88 -17.58
N VAL A 56 8.75 8.89 -17.19
CA VAL A 56 8.27 7.77 -16.36
C VAL A 56 7.80 8.26 -14.99
N GLY A 57 8.44 9.28 -14.43
CA GLY A 57 8.00 9.92 -13.19
C GLY A 57 6.57 10.46 -13.26
N VAL A 58 6.15 11.02 -14.41
CA VAL A 58 4.76 11.49 -14.62
C VAL A 58 3.75 10.31 -14.67
N CYS A 59 4.19 9.09 -15.03
CA CYS A 59 3.33 7.91 -15.01
C CYS A 59 3.00 7.43 -13.58
N LEU A 60 3.81 7.79 -12.57
CA LEU A 60 3.68 7.26 -11.21
C LEU A 60 2.29 7.46 -10.57
N PRO A 61 1.67 8.65 -10.63
CA PRO A 61 0.33 8.84 -10.07
C PRO A 61 -0.70 7.91 -10.73
N ILE A 62 -0.58 7.67 -12.03
CA ILE A 62 -1.46 6.77 -12.77
C ILE A 62 -1.24 5.32 -12.31
N ILE A 63 0.02 4.89 -12.19
CA ILE A 63 0.40 3.55 -11.73
C ILE A 63 -0.11 3.32 -10.30
N LEU A 64 -0.01 4.32 -9.42
CA LEU A 64 -0.54 4.25 -8.05
C LEU A 64 -2.07 4.12 -8.02
N ILE A 65 -2.77 4.86 -8.88
CA ILE A 65 -4.23 4.75 -9.02
C ILE A 65 -4.60 3.34 -9.52
N VAL A 66 -3.92 2.83 -10.55
CA VAL A 66 -4.11 1.45 -11.02
C VAL A 66 -3.93 0.47 -9.86
N SER A 67 -2.80 0.53 -9.16
CA SER A 67 -2.52 -0.37 -8.03
C SER A 67 -3.54 -0.25 -6.88
N ALA A 68 -4.15 0.93 -6.70
CA ALA A 68 -5.17 1.15 -5.69
C ALA A 68 -6.44 0.32 -5.96
N PHE A 69 -6.78 0.04 -7.22
CA PHE A 69 -7.94 -0.80 -7.54
C PHE A 69 -7.77 -2.25 -7.06
N ALA A 70 -6.55 -2.77 -6.96
CA ALA A 70 -6.29 -4.08 -6.37
C ALA A 70 -6.74 -4.16 -4.89
N CYS A 71 -6.85 -3.03 -4.19
CA CYS A 71 -7.30 -2.99 -2.81
C CYS A 71 -8.75 -3.46 -2.63
N PHE A 72 -9.60 -3.36 -3.65
CA PHE A 72 -10.96 -3.90 -3.55
C PHE A 72 -10.97 -5.40 -3.27
N THR A 73 -10.01 -6.12 -3.80
CA THR A 73 -9.86 -7.56 -3.57
C THR A 73 -8.85 -7.88 -2.48
N ALA A 74 -7.71 -7.20 -2.45
CA ALA A 74 -6.66 -7.46 -1.48
C ALA A 74 -7.09 -7.12 -0.04
N SER A 75 -7.50 -5.87 0.20
CA SER A 75 -7.90 -5.42 1.54
C SER A 75 -9.36 -5.72 1.86
N GLY A 76 -10.18 -5.94 0.84
CA GLY A 76 -11.60 -6.24 1.02
C GLY A 76 -11.92 -7.74 1.01
N GLY A 77 -11.46 -8.46 -0.01
CA GLY A 77 -11.79 -9.87 -0.22
C GLY A 77 -10.99 -10.82 0.67
N ALA A 78 -9.68 -10.65 0.75
CA ALA A 78 -8.79 -11.56 1.46
C ALA A 78 -9.12 -11.69 2.97
N PRO A 79 -9.38 -10.60 3.73
CA PRO A 79 -9.80 -10.71 5.13
C PRO A 79 -11.13 -11.44 5.28
N ARG A 80 -12.10 -11.19 4.38
CA ARG A 80 -13.40 -11.86 4.43
C ARG A 80 -13.28 -13.35 4.15
N ALA A 81 -12.45 -13.74 3.18
CA ALA A 81 -12.17 -15.15 2.94
C ALA A 81 -11.55 -15.82 4.18
N SER A 82 -10.62 -15.14 4.88
CA SER A 82 -10.03 -15.63 6.13
C SER A 82 -11.07 -15.74 7.27
N ILE A 83 -12.04 -14.82 7.35
CA ILE A 83 -13.16 -14.90 8.29
C ILE A 83 -14.01 -16.15 8.01
N TYR A 84 -14.34 -16.41 6.72
CA TYR A 84 -15.07 -17.62 6.34
C TYR A 84 -14.30 -18.91 6.66
N MET A 85 -12.97 -18.91 6.42
CA MET A 85 -12.11 -20.03 6.84
C MET A 85 -12.19 -20.28 8.36
N GLY A 86 -12.18 -19.21 9.16
CA GLY A 86 -12.33 -19.33 10.61
C GLY A 86 -13.69 -19.84 11.07
N ARG A 87 -14.73 -19.68 10.25
CA ARG A 87 -16.08 -20.25 10.46
C ARG A 87 -16.23 -21.68 9.97
N ASP A 88 -15.17 -22.25 9.42
CA ASP A 88 -15.17 -23.55 8.70
C ASP A 88 -16.06 -23.57 7.45
N ASP A 89 -16.40 -22.37 6.93
CA ASP A 89 -17.17 -22.18 5.69
C ASP A 89 -16.22 -22.00 4.49
N MET A 90 -15.62 -23.12 4.09
CA MET A 90 -14.65 -23.14 2.98
C MET A 90 -15.30 -22.84 1.63
N ASP A 91 -16.60 -23.16 1.46
CA ASP A 91 -17.33 -22.87 0.22
C ASP A 91 -17.48 -21.36 0.01
N SER A 92 -17.94 -20.61 1.00
CA SER A 92 -18.01 -19.15 0.93
C SER A 92 -16.64 -18.50 0.79
N ALA A 93 -15.60 -19.06 1.41
CA ALA A 93 -14.23 -18.57 1.29
C ALA A 93 -13.68 -18.74 -0.15
N GLU A 94 -13.85 -19.91 -0.76
CA GLU A 94 -13.46 -20.17 -2.17
C GLU A 94 -14.29 -19.36 -3.17
N LYS A 95 -15.60 -19.19 -2.93
CA LYS A 95 -16.47 -18.30 -3.72
C LYS A 95 -16.04 -16.84 -3.64
N THR A 96 -15.61 -16.39 -2.46
CA THR A 96 -15.05 -15.04 -2.28
C THR A 96 -13.77 -14.85 -3.10
N LEU A 97 -12.85 -15.82 -3.08
CA LEU A 97 -11.66 -15.82 -3.89
C LEU A 97 -12.00 -15.78 -5.40
N GLY A 98 -12.87 -16.66 -5.88
CA GLY A 98 -13.27 -16.74 -7.30
C GLY A 98 -13.96 -15.47 -7.78
N GLY A 99 -14.90 -14.94 -6.99
CA GLY A 99 -15.59 -13.70 -7.32
C GLY A 99 -14.68 -12.47 -7.32
N CYS A 100 -13.73 -12.39 -6.38
CA CYS A 100 -12.71 -11.36 -6.37
C CYS A 100 -11.76 -11.47 -7.58
N PHE A 101 -11.40 -12.68 -7.99
CA PHE A 101 -10.61 -12.90 -9.21
C PHE A 101 -11.34 -12.39 -10.46
N THR A 102 -12.62 -12.71 -10.62
CA THR A 102 -13.43 -12.21 -11.75
C THR A 102 -13.60 -10.69 -11.71
N LEU A 103 -13.84 -10.12 -10.52
CA LEU A 103 -13.89 -8.66 -10.33
C LEU A 103 -12.58 -8.00 -10.78
N GLN A 104 -11.43 -8.56 -10.39
CA GLN A 104 -10.12 -8.03 -10.73
C GLN A 104 -9.85 -8.06 -12.23
N ILE A 105 -10.25 -9.13 -12.93
CA ILE A 105 -10.18 -9.20 -14.39
C ILE A 105 -11.06 -8.10 -15.01
N GLY A 106 -12.29 -7.93 -14.54
CA GLY A 106 -13.19 -6.88 -15.03
C GLY A 106 -12.59 -5.49 -14.85
N ILE A 107 -12.07 -5.18 -13.68
CA ILE A 107 -11.39 -3.91 -13.39
C ILE A 107 -10.18 -3.73 -14.31
N SER A 108 -9.34 -4.73 -14.47
CA SER A 108 -8.13 -4.63 -15.31
C SER A 108 -8.46 -4.38 -16.78
N ILE A 109 -9.51 -4.99 -17.33
CA ILE A 109 -9.97 -4.74 -18.69
C ILE A 109 -10.41 -3.28 -18.86
N VAL A 110 -11.20 -2.77 -17.90
CA VAL A 110 -11.65 -1.37 -17.92
C VAL A 110 -10.46 -0.42 -17.81
N LEU A 111 -9.55 -0.67 -16.88
CA LEU A 111 -8.34 0.16 -16.70
C LEU A 111 -7.46 0.13 -17.95
N THR A 112 -7.23 -1.04 -18.54
CA THR A 112 -6.48 -1.16 -19.81
C THR A 112 -7.13 -0.32 -20.90
N ALA A 113 -8.45 -0.43 -21.09
CA ALA A 113 -9.17 0.35 -22.08
C ALA A 113 -9.06 1.86 -21.84
N VAL A 114 -9.22 2.30 -20.58
CA VAL A 114 -9.08 3.71 -20.19
C VAL A 114 -7.67 4.21 -20.46
N LEU A 115 -6.64 3.46 -20.09
CA LEU A 115 -5.24 3.86 -20.30
C LEU A 115 -4.87 3.92 -21.79
N LEU A 116 -5.39 3.00 -22.61
CA LEU A 116 -5.15 3.01 -24.06
C LEU A 116 -5.88 4.15 -24.77
N LEU A 117 -7.09 4.50 -24.33
CA LEU A 117 -7.91 5.54 -24.98
C LEU A 117 -7.57 6.95 -24.52
N TRP A 118 -7.34 7.13 -23.23
CA TRP A 118 -7.13 8.46 -22.60
C TRP A 118 -5.80 8.60 -21.84
N GLY A 119 -4.87 7.66 -21.99
CA GLY A 119 -3.61 7.69 -21.25
C GLY A 119 -2.76 8.92 -21.57
N ARG A 120 -2.72 9.37 -22.84
CA ARG A 120 -1.95 10.56 -23.24
C ARG A 120 -2.53 11.84 -22.64
N GLU A 121 -3.86 11.99 -22.65
CA GLU A 121 -4.56 13.12 -22.02
C GLU A 121 -4.37 13.13 -20.50
N ALA A 122 -4.42 11.97 -19.87
CA ALA A 122 -4.13 11.85 -18.44
C ALA A 122 -2.69 12.26 -18.12
N LEU A 123 -1.70 11.84 -18.90
CA LEU A 123 -0.29 12.24 -18.71
C LEU A 123 -0.11 13.75 -18.83
N LEU A 124 -0.76 14.39 -19.80
CA LEU A 124 -0.74 15.86 -19.93
C LEU A 124 -1.38 16.52 -18.71
N ALA A 125 -2.51 16.00 -18.22
CA ALA A 125 -3.15 16.53 -17.02
C ALA A 125 -2.28 16.36 -15.76
N PHE A 126 -1.45 15.31 -15.68
CA PHE A 126 -0.50 15.08 -14.59
C PHE A 126 0.85 15.79 -14.76
N GLY A 127 1.00 16.61 -15.80
CA GLY A 127 2.15 17.52 -15.94
C GLY A 127 3.24 17.05 -16.89
N ALA A 128 2.96 16.15 -17.83
CA ALA A 128 3.88 15.84 -18.90
C ALA A 128 4.09 17.07 -19.80
N SER A 129 5.35 17.39 -20.08
CA SER A 129 5.74 18.45 -21.03
C SER A 129 5.86 17.90 -22.45
N GLU A 130 5.94 18.81 -23.45
CA GLU A 130 6.18 18.43 -24.85
C GLU A 130 7.43 17.55 -25.04
N ASN A 131 8.45 17.73 -24.20
CA ASN A 131 9.69 16.97 -24.27
C ASN A 131 9.63 15.60 -23.58
N THR A 132 8.68 15.39 -22.67
CA THR A 132 8.59 14.17 -21.84
C THR A 132 7.40 13.30 -22.19
N ILE A 133 6.39 13.85 -22.87
CA ILE A 133 5.12 13.16 -23.15
C ILE A 133 5.29 11.87 -23.97
N ASP A 134 6.22 11.86 -24.92
CA ASP A 134 6.40 10.69 -25.78
C ASP A 134 7.05 9.53 -25.00
N TYR A 135 8.02 9.81 -24.11
CA TYR A 135 8.59 8.81 -23.22
C TYR A 135 7.57 8.27 -22.23
N ALA A 136 6.76 9.16 -21.64
CA ALA A 136 5.69 8.80 -20.74
C ALA A 136 4.61 7.95 -21.41
N ALA A 137 4.20 8.35 -22.64
CA ALA A 137 3.19 7.64 -23.42
C ALA A 137 3.68 6.25 -23.87
N ASP A 138 4.93 6.14 -24.32
CA ASP A 138 5.55 4.87 -24.68
C ASP A 138 5.58 3.88 -23.49
N TYR A 139 5.95 4.38 -22.31
CA TYR A 139 5.93 3.57 -21.08
C TYR A 139 4.51 3.15 -20.72
N LEU A 140 3.60 4.12 -20.65
CA LEU A 140 2.22 3.87 -20.19
C LEU A 140 1.46 2.96 -21.14
N HIS A 141 1.68 3.07 -22.45
CA HIS A 141 1.03 2.23 -23.46
C HIS A 141 1.38 0.75 -23.28
N ILE A 142 2.66 0.44 -23.07
CA ILE A 142 3.11 -0.94 -22.80
C ILE A 142 2.61 -1.40 -21.42
N TYR A 143 2.72 -0.54 -20.39
CA TYR A 143 2.24 -0.82 -19.04
C TYR A 143 0.73 -1.15 -19.02
N ALA A 144 -0.08 -0.49 -19.86
CA ALA A 144 -1.51 -0.73 -19.96
C ALA A 144 -1.85 -2.19 -20.27
N PHE A 145 -1.08 -2.85 -21.14
CA PHE A 145 -1.24 -4.30 -21.40
C PHE A 145 -0.83 -5.16 -20.21
N GLY A 146 0.07 -4.65 -19.35
CA GLY A 146 0.50 -5.32 -18.11
C GLY A 146 -0.47 -5.14 -16.95
N THR A 147 -1.45 -4.25 -17.04
CA THR A 147 -2.39 -3.94 -15.96
C THR A 147 -3.07 -5.20 -15.40
N LEU A 148 -3.45 -6.15 -16.26
CA LEU A 148 -4.03 -7.43 -15.84
C LEU A 148 -3.10 -8.20 -14.88
N PHE A 149 -1.82 -8.26 -15.21
CA PHE A 149 -0.84 -8.99 -14.39
C PHE A 149 -0.61 -8.27 -13.05
N VAL A 150 -0.52 -6.93 -13.07
CA VAL A 150 -0.37 -6.11 -11.85
C VAL A 150 -1.57 -6.31 -10.92
N GLU A 151 -2.77 -6.15 -11.44
CA GLU A 151 -4.01 -6.28 -10.69
C GLU A 151 -4.16 -7.68 -10.07
N LEU A 152 -3.98 -8.73 -10.89
CA LEU A 152 -4.07 -10.11 -10.40
C LEU A 152 -2.96 -10.44 -9.40
N THR A 153 -1.73 -9.98 -9.63
CA THR A 153 -0.62 -10.21 -8.69
C THR A 153 -0.93 -9.59 -7.33
N LEU A 154 -1.28 -8.30 -7.29
CA LEU A 154 -1.54 -7.59 -6.04
C LEU A 154 -2.80 -8.12 -5.32
N GLY A 155 -3.89 -8.29 -6.07
CA GLY A 155 -5.17 -8.73 -5.52
C GLY A 155 -5.12 -10.17 -5.01
N MET A 156 -4.58 -11.08 -5.81
CA MET A 156 -4.59 -12.51 -5.47
C MET A 156 -3.48 -12.92 -4.50
N ASN A 157 -2.34 -12.21 -4.48
CA ASN A 157 -1.29 -12.46 -3.49
C ASN A 157 -1.77 -12.23 -2.05
N ALA A 158 -2.72 -11.30 -1.85
CA ALA A 158 -3.33 -11.07 -0.56
C ALA A 158 -4.09 -12.31 -0.04
N PHE A 159 -4.74 -13.07 -0.94
CA PHE A 159 -5.41 -14.33 -0.55
C PHE A 159 -4.42 -15.43 -0.17
N ILE A 160 -3.22 -15.45 -0.75
CA ILE A 160 -2.14 -16.36 -0.33
C ILE A 160 -1.72 -16.03 1.11
N THR A 161 -1.50 -14.75 1.40
CA THR A 161 -1.15 -14.29 2.75
C THR A 161 -2.28 -14.52 3.76
N ALA A 162 -3.55 -14.30 3.35
CA ALA A 162 -4.72 -14.52 4.19
C ALA A 162 -4.92 -15.98 4.64
N GLN A 163 -4.40 -16.94 3.87
CA GLN A 163 -4.34 -18.35 4.23
C GLN A 163 -3.16 -18.69 5.18
N GLY A 164 -2.32 -17.69 5.53
CA GLY A 164 -1.15 -17.87 6.37
C GLY A 164 0.13 -18.24 5.60
N PHE A 165 0.13 -18.23 4.27
CA PHE A 165 1.30 -18.52 3.44
C PHE A 165 2.13 -17.26 3.10
N ALA A 166 2.42 -16.42 4.11
CA ALA A 166 3.14 -15.15 3.92
C ALA A 166 4.50 -15.32 3.23
N LYS A 167 5.22 -16.43 3.45
CA LYS A 167 6.46 -16.74 2.73
C LYS A 167 6.24 -16.92 1.22
N VAL A 168 5.14 -17.56 0.83
CA VAL A 168 4.80 -17.73 -0.61
C VAL A 168 4.45 -16.37 -1.21
N GLY A 169 3.69 -15.54 -0.47
CA GLY A 169 3.41 -14.16 -0.84
C GLY A 169 4.66 -13.30 -1.00
N MET A 170 5.64 -13.47 -0.12
CA MET A 170 6.96 -12.82 -0.26
C MET A 170 7.69 -13.29 -1.53
N TYR A 171 7.67 -14.59 -1.83
CA TYR A 171 8.31 -15.12 -3.06
C TYR A 171 7.67 -14.53 -4.33
N THR A 172 6.38 -14.21 -4.33
CA THR A 172 5.73 -13.48 -5.44
C THR A 172 6.48 -12.18 -5.76
N VAL A 173 6.76 -11.39 -4.73
CA VAL A 173 7.47 -10.10 -4.88
C VAL A 173 8.93 -10.31 -5.26
N LEU A 174 9.60 -11.28 -4.64
CA LEU A 174 11.01 -11.60 -4.95
C LEU A 174 11.20 -12.08 -6.40
N ILE A 175 10.29 -12.90 -6.93
CA ILE A 175 10.34 -13.36 -8.31
C ILE A 175 10.19 -12.19 -9.27
N GLY A 176 9.19 -11.31 -9.03
CA GLY A 176 8.99 -10.12 -9.85
C GLY A 176 10.18 -9.16 -9.80
N ALA A 177 10.69 -8.87 -8.61
CA ALA A 177 11.84 -8.00 -8.42
C ALA A 177 13.12 -8.57 -9.10
N ALA A 178 13.42 -9.83 -8.89
CA ALA A 178 14.59 -10.48 -9.50
C ALA A 178 14.47 -10.50 -11.03
N ALA A 179 13.29 -10.83 -11.57
CA ALA A 179 13.05 -10.82 -13.00
C ALA A 179 13.21 -9.41 -13.59
N ASN A 180 12.66 -8.39 -12.94
CA ASN A 180 12.76 -7.01 -13.39
C ASN A 180 14.22 -6.52 -13.42
N ILE A 181 14.98 -6.72 -12.32
CA ILE A 181 16.40 -6.34 -12.22
C ILE A 181 17.25 -7.00 -13.32
N VAL A 182 16.90 -8.21 -13.73
CA VAL A 182 17.63 -8.93 -14.81
C VAL A 182 17.16 -8.49 -16.19
N LEU A 183 15.85 -8.30 -16.39
CA LEU A 183 15.29 -7.98 -17.70
C LEU A 183 15.52 -6.51 -18.10
N ASP A 184 15.52 -5.58 -17.13
CA ASP A 184 15.75 -4.16 -17.40
C ASP A 184 17.04 -3.90 -18.20
N PRO A 185 18.25 -4.32 -17.75
CA PRO A 185 19.45 -4.05 -18.51
C PRO A 185 19.48 -4.75 -19.88
N ILE A 186 18.82 -5.90 -20.01
CA ILE A 186 18.72 -6.62 -21.28
C ILE A 186 17.88 -5.83 -22.28
N PHE A 187 16.69 -5.39 -21.89
CA PHE A 187 15.79 -4.68 -22.80
C PHE A 187 16.19 -3.23 -23.00
N ILE A 188 16.60 -2.54 -21.96
CA ILE A 188 16.97 -1.13 -22.02
C ILE A 188 18.26 -0.94 -22.83
N PHE A 189 19.32 -1.68 -22.49
CA PHE A 189 20.68 -1.45 -23.02
C PHE A 189 21.06 -2.47 -24.10
N ALA A 190 20.96 -3.78 -23.83
CA ALA A 190 21.43 -4.79 -24.79
C ALA A 190 20.58 -4.84 -26.07
N LEU A 191 19.25 -4.69 -25.95
CA LEU A 191 18.33 -4.61 -27.09
C LEU A 191 18.06 -3.16 -27.56
N GLY A 192 18.57 -2.14 -26.85
CA GLY A 192 18.43 -0.75 -27.22
C GLY A 192 17.00 -0.21 -27.22
N MET A 193 16.08 -0.84 -26.48
CA MET A 193 14.65 -0.46 -26.47
C MET A 193 14.38 0.80 -25.61
N GLY A 194 15.34 1.24 -24.80
CA GLY A 194 15.18 2.41 -23.94
C GLY A 194 13.98 2.30 -22.99
N VAL A 195 13.14 3.34 -22.92
CA VAL A 195 11.97 3.40 -22.02
C VAL A 195 10.95 2.28 -22.32
N ARG A 196 10.77 1.91 -23.58
CA ARG A 196 9.91 0.78 -23.96
C ARG A 196 10.42 -0.54 -23.39
N GLY A 197 11.74 -0.69 -23.31
CA GLY A 197 12.39 -1.84 -22.69
C GLY A 197 12.11 -1.96 -21.19
N ALA A 198 12.19 -0.85 -20.46
CA ALA A 198 11.83 -0.78 -19.05
C ALA A 198 10.35 -1.17 -18.80
N ALA A 199 9.45 -0.61 -19.59
CA ALA A 199 8.03 -0.97 -19.50
C ALA A 199 7.78 -2.45 -19.78
N LEU A 200 8.41 -3.01 -20.81
CA LEU A 200 8.28 -4.42 -21.17
C LEU A 200 8.85 -5.33 -20.08
N ALA A 201 10.01 -4.99 -19.52
CA ALA A 201 10.60 -5.72 -18.39
C ALA A 201 9.67 -5.76 -17.19
N THR A 202 9.07 -4.61 -16.84
CA THR A 202 8.08 -4.51 -15.77
C THR A 202 6.86 -5.40 -16.04
N VAL A 203 6.28 -5.36 -17.24
CA VAL A 203 5.11 -6.19 -17.62
C VAL A 203 5.43 -7.67 -17.54
N LEU A 204 6.57 -8.11 -18.09
CA LEU A 204 6.98 -9.51 -18.05
C LEU A 204 7.27 -10.01 -16.63
N SER A 205 7.90 -9.18 -15.81
CA SER A 205 8.18 -9.48 -14.40
C SER A 205 6.88 -9.63 -13.60
N GLN A 206 5.89 -8.76 -13.83
CA GLN A 206 4.56 -8.89 -13.23
C GLN A 206 3.82 -10.13 -13.78
N GLY A 207 4.00 -10.46 -15.05
CA GLY A 207 3.49 -11.71 -15.64
C GLY A 207 4.02 -12.95 -14.95
N LEU A 208 5.34 -13.01 -14.65
CA LEU A 208 5.96 -14.11 -13.90
C LEU A 208 5.41 -14.20 -12.47
N SER A 209 5.30 -13.07 -11.78
CA SER A 209 4.68 -13.00 -10.44
C SER A 209 3.23 -13.47 -10.47
N CYS A 210 2.45 -13.05 -11.46
CA CYS A 210 1.07 -13.46 -11.67
C CYS A 210 0.96 -14.97 -11.90
N ALA A 211 1.82 -15.53 -12.77
CA ALA A 211 1.86 -16.97 -13.01
C ALA A 211 2.16 -17.75 -11.73
N TRP A 212 3.13 -17.30 -10.92
CA TRP A 212 3.44 -17.90 -9.62
C TRP A 212 2.24 -17.92 -8.68
N VAL A 213 1.52 -16.78 -8.54
CA VAL A 213 0.32 -16.64 -7.72
C VAL A 213 -0.77 -17.60 -8.18
N LEU A 214 -1.05 -17.64 -9.49
CA LEU A 214 -2.10 -18.49 -10.05
C LEU A 214 -1.77 -19.97 -9.93
N VAL A 215 -0.52 -20.37 -10.19
CA VAL A 215 -0.06 -21.75 -10.00
C VAL A 215 -0.24 -22.20 -8.55
N PHE A 216 0.06 -21.32 -7.58
CA PHE A 216 -0.16 -21.65 -6.18
C PHE A 216 -1.65 -21.78 -5.84
N LEU A 217 -2.48 -20.82 -6.25
CA LEU A 217 -3.93 -20.81 -5.93
C LEU A 217 -4.72 -21.91 -6.66
N CYS A 218 -4.27 -22.35 -7.83
CA CYS A 218 -4.83 -23.52 -8.52
C CYS A 218 -4.25 -24.85 -7.99
N GLY A 219 -3.16 -24.79 -7.25
CA GLY A 219 -2.42 -25.95 -6.77
C GLY A 219 -3.05 -26.63 -5.55
N LYS A 220 -2.54 -27.85 -5.24
CA LYS A 220 -3.01 -28.67 -4.10
C LYS A 220 -2.51 -28.16 -2.75
N LYS A 221 -1.57 -27.22 -2.70
CA LYS A 221 -0.98 -26.68 -1.46
C LYS A 221 -1.81 -25.55 -0.84
N ALA A 222 -2.60 -24.85 -1.65
CA ALA A 222 -3.49 -23.81 -1.19
C ALA A 222 -4.70 -24.42 -0.44
N PHE A 223 -5.09 -23.80 0.68
CA PHE A 223 -6.33 -24.15 1.39
C PHE A 223 -7.55 -23.66 0.61
N LEU A 224 -7.51 -22.42 0.14
CA LEU A 224 -8.49 -21.83 -0.76
C LEU A 224 -7.98 -21.98 -2.19
N ARG A 225 -8.74 -22.66 -3.02
CA ARG A 225 -8.37 -22.91 -4.41
C ARG A 225 -9.21 -22.08 -5.36
N LEU A 226 -8.55 -21.57 -6.37
CA LEU A 226 -9.26 -20.96 -7.50
C LEU A 226 -9.87 -22.06 -8.37
N ARG A 227 -11.21 -22.19 -8.35
CA ARG A 227 -11.96 -23.17 -9.10
C ARG A 227 -12.86 -22.49 -10.12
N ARG A 228 -13.01 -23.08 -11.30
CA ARG A 228 -13.85 -22.54 -12.37
C ARG A 228 -15.32 -22.37 -11.94
N GLU A 229 -15.80 -23.26 -11.09
CA GLU A 229 -17.18 -23.26 -10.55
C GLU A 229 -17.48 -22.00 -9.71
N ASN A 230 -16.44 -21.39 -9.12
CA ASN A 230 -16.53 -20.25 -8.21
C ASN A 230 -16.23 -18.90 -8.86
N LEU A 231 -16.06 -18.84 -10.18
CA LEU A 231 -15.74 -17.59 -10.87
C LEU A 231 -16.93 -16.63 -10.96
N PHE A 232 -18.13 -17.17 -11.16
CA PHE A 232 -19.36 -16.39 -11.27
C PHE A 232 -20.20 -16.54 -10.01
N VAL A 233 -20.03 -15.60 -9.08
CA VAL A 233 -20.73 -15.60 -7.79
C VAL A 233 -21.70 -14.43 -7.70
N SER A 234 -22.67 -14.55 -6.78
CA SER A 234 -23.63 -13.49 -6.52
C SER A 234 -22.96 -12.19 -6.13
N PRO A 235 -23.36 -11.03 -6.69
CA PRO A 235 -22.88 -9.71 -6.28
C PRO A 235 -23.02 -9.45 -4.76
N LYS A 236 -23.99 -10.06 -4.11
CA LYS A 236 -24.19 -9.95 -2.65
C LYS A 236 -22.99 -10.42 -1.82
N LEU A 237 -22.19 -11.35 -2.36
CA LEU A 237 -20.97 -11.83 -1.69
C LEU A 237 -19.79 -10.87 -1.91
N ILE A 238 -19.72 -10.24 -3.07
CA ILE A 238 -18.59 -9.40 -3.50
C ILE A 238 -18.76 -7.94 -3.05
N LEU A 239 -19.99 -7.40 -3.04
CA LEU A 239 -20.24 -6.02 -2.65
C LEU A 239 -19.66 -5.64 -1.28
N PRO A 240 -19.77 -6.48 -0.22
CA PRO A 240 -19.11 -6.20 1.05
C PRO A 240 -17.57 -6.21 0.98
N CYS A 241 -16.97 -6.97 0.03
CA CYS A 241 -15.53 -6.93 -0.20
C CYS A 241 -15.13 -5.58 -0.82
N VAL A 242 -15.86 -5.13 -1.84
CA VAL A 242 -15.64 -3.82 -2.45
C VAL A 242 -15.79 -2.69 -1.43
N ALA A 243 -16.84 -2.73 -0.60
CA ALA A 243 -17.07 -1.75 0.45
C ALA A 243 -15.92 -1.68 1.45
N LEU A 244 -15.36 -2.82 1.85
CA LEU A 244 -14.21 -2.87 2.76
C LEU A 244 -12.92 -2.38 2.09
N GLY A 245 -12.70 -2.77 0.83
CA GLY A 245 -11.55 -2.34 0.03
C GLY A 245 -11.56 -0.85 -0.31
N LEU A 246 -12.74 -0.23 -0.37
CA LEU A 246 -12.90 1.20 -0.65
C LEU A 246 -12.13 2.09 0.34
N ALA A 247 -12.03 1.69 1.61
CA ALA A 247 -11.24 2.44 2.60
C ALA A 247 -9.76 2.52 2.19
N THR A 248 -9.16 1.40 1.84
CA THR A 248 -7.74 1.34 1.44
C THR A 248 -7.52 1.98 0.06
N PHE A 249 -8.44 1.78 -0.86
CA PHE A 249 -8.46 2.48 -2.15
C PHE A 249 -8.44 4.01 -1.94
N THR A 250 -9.34 4.54 -1.10
CA THR A 250 -9.43 5.97 -0.80
C THR A 250 -8.13 6.48 -0.17
N MET A 251 -7.52 5.71 0.73
CA MET A 251 -6.22 6.08 1.31
C MET A 251 -5.13 6.21 0.24
N GLN A 252 -4.99 5.23 -0.64
CA GLN A 252 -3.95 5.24 -1.67
C GLN A 252 -4.21 6.30 -2.74
N ALA A 253 -5.43 6.40 -3.24
CA ALA A 253 -5.80 7.40 -4.24
C ALA A 253 -5.66 8.84 -3.74
N SER A 254 -5.88 9.09 -2.44
CA SER A 254 -5.75 10.42 -1.85
C SER A 254 -4.30 10.91 -1.75
N GLU A 255 -3.31 10.02 -1.72
CA GLU A 255 -1.90 10.42 -1.59
C GLU A 255 -1.45 11.34 -2.75
N SER A 256 -1.89 11.05 -3.97
CA SER A 256 -1.56 11.88 -5.14
C SER A 256 -2.18 13.29 -5.02
N VAL A 257 -3.44 13.39 -4.59
CA VAL A 257 -4.14 14.68 -4.41
C VAL A 257 -3.45 15.49 -3.32
N ILE A 258 -3.15 14.88 -2.19
CA ILE A 258 -2.50 15.54 -1.05
C ILE A 258 -1.11 16.02 -1.42
N SER A 259 -0.32 15.22 -2.15
CA SER A 259 1.01 15.60 -2.63
C SER A 259 0.96 16.86 -3.50
N VAL A 260 -0.02 16.95 -4.42
CA VAL A 260 -0.21 18.14 -5.26
C VAL A 260 -0.56 19.36 -4.40
N CYS A 261 -1.46 19.22 -3.42
CA CYS A 261 -1.85 20.32 -2.53
C CYS A 261 -0.69 20.81 -1.66
N PHE A 262 0.12 19.89 -1.10
CA PHE A 262 1.33 20.24 -0.36
C PHE A 262 2.32 21.00 -1.24
N ASN A 263 2.65 20.46 -2.41
CA ASN A 263 3.61 21.06 -3.32
C ASN A 263 3.16 22.45 -3.79
N ALA A 264 1.89 22.62 -4.15
CA ALA A 264 1.34 23.93 -4.55
C ALA A 264 1.42 24.96 -3.41
N SER A 265 1.07 24.57 -2.17
CA SER A 265 1.15 25.46 -1.02
C SER A 265 2.60 25.79 -0.64
N LEU A 266 3.48 24.80 -0.65
CA LEU A 266 4.90 24.99 -0.33
C LEU A 266 5.62 25.84 -1.37
N LEU A 267 5.33 25.64 -2.66
CA LEU A 267 5.88 26.47 -3.73
C LEU A 267 5.46 27.94 -3.54
N LYS A 268 4.20 28.18 -3.19
CA LYS A 268 3.66 29.52 -2.96
C LYS A 268 4.31 30.27 -1.80
N TYR A 269 4.61 29.56 -0.68
CA TYR A 269 5.05 30.21 0.55
C TYR A 269 6.54 30.03 0.86
N GLY A 270 7.17 28.97 0.38
CA GLY A 270 8.56 28.60 0.70
C GLY A 270 9.47 28.42 -0.54
N GLY A 271 8.90 28.50 -1.77
CA GLY A 271 9.68 28.35 -3.00
C GLY A 271 10.23 26.94 -3.21
N ASP A 272 11.21 26.83 -4.11
CA ASP A 272 11.76 25.54 -4.56
C ASP A 272 12.45 24.74 -3.43
N ILE A 273 13.06 25.41 -2.47
CA ILE A 273 13.72 24.74 -1.33
C ILE A 273 12.70 23.99 -0.46
N ALA A 274 11.51 24.57 -0.27
CA ALA A 274 10.46 23.92 0.49
C ALA A 274 9.89 22.70 -0.25
N VAL A 275 9.69 22.80 -1.57
CA VAL A 275 9.25 21.65 -2.38
C VAL A 275 10.32 20.55 -2.40
N GLY A 276 11.60 20.93 -2.54
CA GLY A 276 12.72 20.00 -2.47
C GLY A 276 12.79 19.26 -1.13
N ALA A 277 12.63 19.99 -0.02
CA ALA A 277 12.54 19.39 1.31
C ALA A 277 11.34 18.43 1.43
N MET A 278 10.16 18.81 0.91
CA MET A 278 8.96 17.94 0.94
C MET A 278 9.19 16.61 0.21
N THR A 279 9.92 16.61 -0.89
CA THR A 279 10.30 15.40 -1.61
C THR A 279 11.12 14.44 -0.73
N ILE A 280 12.06 14.99 0.05
CA ILE A 280 12.86 14.21 1.00
C ILE A 280 11.97 13.70 2.14
N LEU A 281 11.12 14.55 2.72
CA LEU A 281 10.19 14.18 3.79
C LEU A 281 9.27 13.04 3.37
N THR A 282 8.68 13.14 2.18
CA THR A 282 7.80 12.09 1.62
C THR A 282 8.54 10.77 1.47
N SER A 283 9.78 10.81 0.99
CA SER A 283 10.61 9.60 0.86
C SER A 283 10.93 8.97 2.21
N VAL A 284 11.28 9.76 3.22
CA VAL A 284 11.51 9.29 4.59
C VAL A 284 10.24 8.65 5.16
N MET A 285 9.08 9.29 4.96
CA MET A 285 7.79 8.76 5.43
C MET A 285 7.41 7.46 4.73
N GLN A 286 7.64 7.33 3.42
CA GLN A 286 7.43 6.05 2.71
C GLN A 286 8.25 4.93 3.34
N PHE A 287 9.55 5.16 3.57
CA PHE A 287 10.40 4.18 4.28
C PHE A 287 9.87 3.84 5.67
N ALA A 288 9.41 4.84 6.40
CA ALA A 288 8.86 4.67 7.74
C ALA A 288 7.59 3.80 7.74
N MET A 289 6.74 3.95 6.74
CA MET A 289 5.44 3.27 6.68
C MET A 289 5.51 1.82 6.21
N LEU A 290 6.48 1.45 5.38
CA LEU A 290 6.56 0.11 4.80
C LEU A 290 6.63 -1.02 5.85
N PRO A 291 7.50 -0.97 6.89
CA PRO A 291 7.51 -1.99 7.93
C PRO A 291 6.21 -2.04 8.74
N LEU A 292 5.60 -0.88 9.06
CA LEU A 292 4.31 -0.83 9.76
C LEU A 292 3.19 -1.50 8.97
N GLN A 293 3.12 -1.24 7.67
CA GLN A 293 2.17 -1.89 6.76
C GLN A 293 2.43 -3.40 6.68
N GLY A 294 3.68 -3.81 6.57
CA GLY A 294 4.05 -5.23 6.55
C GLY A 294 3.68 -5.96 7.85
N ILE A 295 3.90 -5.34 9.00
CA ILE A 295 3.49 -5.88 10.30
C ILE A 295 1.96 -6.02 10.37
N GLY A 296 1.23 -4.98 9.96
CA GLY A 296 -0.24 -4.99 9.92
C GLY A 296 -0.79 -6.08 9.00
N GLN A 297 -0.25 -6.22 7.80
CA GLN A 297 -0.61 -7.28 6.84
C GLN A 297 -0.31 -8.68 7.39
N GLY A 298 0.78 -8.85 8.14
CA GLY A 298 1.11 -10.12 8.80
C GLY A 298 0.16 -10.47 9.94
N ALA A 299 -0.38 -9.49 10.66
CA ALA A 299 -1.38 -9.71 11.71
C ALA A 299 -2.79 -9.99 11.18
N GLN A 300 -3.11 -9.53 9.98
CA GLN A 300 -4.44 -9.61 9.38
C GLN A 300 -4.99 -11.04 9.31
N PRO A 301 -4.28 -12.06 8.80
CA PRO A 301 -4.79 -13.43 8.76
C PRO A 301 -5.14 -13.98 10.14
N ILE A 302 -4.32 -13.67 11.16
CA ILE A 302 -4.53 -14.15 12.53
C ILE A 302 -5.81 -13.54 13.09
N THR A 303 -5.98 -12.22 12.95
CA THR A 303 -7.16 -11.51 13.44
C THR A 303 -8.42 -11.96 12.72
N SER A 304 -8.40 -12.02 11.38
CA SER A 304 -9.57 -12.37 10.54
C SER A 304 -10.04 -13.81 10.79
N TYR A 305 -9.12 -14.76 10.82
CA TYR A 305 -9.43 -16.17 11.09
C TYR A 305 -10.04 -16.33 12.48
N ASN A 306 -9.39 -15.81 13.53
CA ASN A 306 -9.89 -15.96 14.91
C ASN A 306 -11.19 -15.18 15.15
N PHE A 307 -11.42 -14.08 14.44
CA PHE A 307 -12.72 -13.38 14.45
C PHE A 307 -13.82 -14.26 13.84
N GLY A 308 -13.54 -14.94 12.72
CA GLY A 308 -14.44 -15.93 12.13
C GLY A 308 -14.73 -17.10 13.04
N ALA A 309 -13.70 -17.65 13.70
CA ALA A 309 -13.76 -18.75 14.67
C ALA A 309 -14.38 -18.35 16.02
N LYS A 310 -14.84 -17.11 16.18
CA LYS A 310 -15.41 -16.55 17.43
C LYS A 310 -14.46 -16.58 18.63
N ASN A 311 -13.15 -16.69 18.40
CA ASN A 311 -12.13 -16.71 19.45
C ASN A 311 -11.73 -15.28 19.84
N THR A 312 -12.57 -14.60 20.63
CA THR A 312 -12.39 -13.20 21.03
C THR A 312 -11.13 -12.98 21.84
N GLY A 313 -10.70 -13.97 22.63
CA GLY A 313 -9.46 -13.92 23.40
C GLY A 313 -8.23 -13.74 22.50
N ARG A 314 -8.12 -14.55 21.45
CA ARG A 314 -7.01 -14.48 20.49
C ARG A 314 -7.07 -13.20 19.64
N VAL A 315 -8.26 -12.73 19.29
CA VAL A 315 -8.41 -11.43 18.59
C VAL A 315 -7.88 -10.29 19.45
N ARG A 316 -8.21 -10.24 20.75
CA ARG A 316 -7.68 -9.25 21.70
C ARG A 316 -6.17 -9.37 21.87
N GLU A 317 -5.64 -10.58 21.99
CA GLU A 317 -4.20 -10.86 22.13
C GLU A 317 -3.44 -10.38 20.88
N THR A 318 -3.94 -10.73 19.68
CA THR A 318 -3.35 -10.30 18.41
C THR A 318 -3.31 -8.77 18.31
N PHE A 319 -4.41 -8.08 18.62
CA PHE A 319 -4.45 -6.63 18.61
C PHE A 319 -3.46 -6.01 19.61
N ARG A 320 -3.39 -6.51 20.86
CA ARG A 320 -2.44 -6.00 21.87
C ARG A 320 -1.00 -6.17 21.41
N LEU A 321 -0.68 -7.31 20.84
CA LEU A 321 0.67 -7.59 20.35
C LEU A 321 1.01 -6.73 19.13
N LEU A 322 0.08 -6.61 18.17
CA LEU A 322 0.21 -5.73 17.01
C LEU A 322 0.45 -4.28 17.44
N LEU A 323 -0.39 -3.76 18.34
CA LEU A 323 -0.26 -2.40 18.86
C LEU A 323 1.10 -2.18 19.53
N LYS A 324 1.54 -3.15 20.37
CA LYS A 324 2.84 -3.07 21.06
C LYS A 324 3.99 -3.01 20.06
N VAL A 325 4.01 -3.89 19.06
CA VAL A 325 5.08 -3.94 18.05
C VAL A 325 5.09 -2.68 17.19
N CYS A 326 3.91 -2.23 16.73
CA CYS A 326 3.78 -1.01 15.94
C CYS A 326 4.20 0.24 16.73
N LEU A 327 3.85 0.33 18.01
CA LEU A 327 4.27 1.44 18.89
C LEU A 327 5.78 1.44 19.14
N ILE A 328 6.37 0.28 19.44
CA ILE A 328 7.83 0.18 19.64
C ILE A 328 8.53 0.67 18.36
N TYR A 329 8.09 0.23 17.19
CA TYR A 329 8.68 0.64 15.93
C TYR A 329 8.50 2.15 15.67
N SER A 330 7.28 2.66 15.76
CA SER A 330 6.98 4.07 15.44
C SER A 330 7.65 5.04 16.40
N VAL A 331 7.70 4.73 17.71
CA VAL A 331 8.41 5.54 18.72
C VAL A 331 9.93 5.48 18.49
N SER A 332 10.49 4.30 18.20
CA SER A 332 11.92 4.17 17.94
C SER A 332 12.35 4.97 16.71
N LEU A 333 11.58 4.89 15.63
CA LEU A 333 11.86 5.64 14.42
C LEU A 333 11.66 7.14 14.60
N TRP A 334 10.62 7.55 15.31
CA TRP A 334 10.39 8.95 15.67
C TRP A 334 11.58 9.52 16.46
N LEU A 335 12.07 8.79 17.47
CA LEU A 335 13.26 9.20 18.23
C LEU A 335 14.51 9.32 17.34
N LEU A 336 14.72 8.40 16.41
CA LEU A 336 15.84 8.48 15.45
C LEU A 336 15.76 9.73 14.58
N ILE A 337 14.57 10.07 14.07
CA ILE A 337 14.36 11.26 13.24
C ILE A 337 14.55 12.54 14.06
N GLU A 338 14.02 12.59 15.29
CA GLU A 338 14.16 13.76 16.16
C GLU A 338 15.61 14.01 16.60
N LEU A 339 16.35 12.94 16.89
CA LEU A 339 17.74 13.06 17.33
C LEU A 339 18.71 13.32 16.16
N PHE A 340 18.47 12.71 15.01
CA PHE A 340 19.40 12.74 13.87
C PHE A 340 18.75 13.16 12.53
N PRO A 341 17.96 14.26 12.47
CA PRO A 341 17.22 14.62 11.25
C PRO A 341 18.15 14.92 10.06
N GLY A 342 19.31 15.52 10.32
CA GLY A 342 20.32 15.81 9.30
C GLY A 342 20.93 14.56 8.65
N LEU A 343 20.95 13.42 9.35
CA LEU A 343 21.42 12.16 8.79
C LEU A 343 20.47 11.70 7.65
N PHE A 344 19.17 11.77 7.90
CA PHE A 344 18.16 11.41 6.89
C PHE A 344 18.21 12.33 5.68
N ALA A 345 18.37 13.65 5.88
CA ALA A 345 18.49 14.60 4.77
C ALA A 345 19.75 14.36 3.92
N ARG A 346 20.89 14.06 4.54
CA ARG A 346 22.16 13.80 3.84
C ARG A 346 22.13 12.58 2.93
N ILE A 347 21.24 11.62 3.16
CA ILE A 347 21.07 10.46 2.27
C ILE A 347 20.60 10.88 0.88
N PHE A 348 19.83 11.98 0.79
CA PHE A 348 19.16 12.40 -0.45
C PHE A 348 19.87 13.55 -1.18
N THR A 349 20.63 14.37 -0.48
CA THR A 349 21.27 15.56 -1.08
C THR A 349 22.59 15.90 -0.40
N PRO A 350 23.60 16.39 -1.15
CA PRO A 350 24.83 16.97 -0.60
C PRO A 350 24.70 18.48 -0.28
N ASP A 351 23.60 19.14 -0.68
CA ASP A 351 23.42 20.59 -0.52
C ASP A 351 23.20 20.93 0.95
N ALA A 352 24.13 21.73 1.52
CA ALA A 352 24.12 22.09 2.93
C ALA A 352 22.91 22.95 3.35
N GLU A 353 22.44 23.83 2.48
CA GLU A 353 21.27 24.68 2.73
C GLU A 353 19.99 23.83 2.78
N LEU A 354 19.80 22.96 1.79
CA LEU A 354 18.68 22.05 1.73
C LEU A 354 18.71 21.05 2.89
N ILE A 355 19.88 20.54 3.32
CA ILE A 355 20.03 19.68 4.49
C ILE A 355 19.58 20.40 5.75
N ALA A 356 20.05 21.64 5.99
CA ALA A 356 19.70 22.39 7.18
C ALA A 356 18.20 22.71 7.24
N PHE A 357 17.63 23.14 6.11
CA PHE A 357 16.20 23.40 6.00
C PHE A 357 15.38 22.12 6.23
N THR A 358 15.71 21.03 5.51
CA THR A 358 15.04 19.72 5.63
C THR A 358 15.12 19.18 7.06
N ALA A 359 16.26 19.25 7.73
CA ALA A 359 16.42 18.78 9.08
C ALA A 359 15.48 19.49 10.08
N ARG A 360 15.26 20.78 9.88
CA ARG A 360 14.32 21.58 10.70
C ARG A 360 12.86 21.15 10.45
N VAL A 361 12.45 21.12 9.17
CA VAL A 361 11.05 20.82 8.83
C VAL A 361 10.70 19.35 8.99
N LEU A 362 11.67 18.43 8.92
CA LEU A 362 11.49 17.01 9.15
C LEU A 362 11.02 16.72 10.58
N ARG A 363 11.61 17.38 11.57
CA ARG A 363 11.15 17.28 12.97
C ARG A 363 9.71 17.70 13.12
N ILE A 364 9.31 18.80 12.48
CA ILE A 364 7.95 19.32 12.55
C ILE A 364 6.98 18.36 11.86
N TYR A 365 7.30 17.95 10.65
CA TYR A 365 6.46 17.08 9.82
C TYR A 365 6.26 15.69 10.46
N CYS A 366 7.33 15.12 11.02
CA CYS A 366 7.30 13.82 11.67
C CYS A 366 6.92 13.87 13.15
N ALA A 367 6.55 15.04 13.71
CA ALA A 367 6.21 15.17 15.13
C ALA A 367 5.08 14.23 15.59
N GLY A 368 4.14 13.86 14.69
CA GLY A 368 3.07 12.91 14.96
C GLY A 368 3.43 11.43 14.73
N LEU A 369 4.63 11.12 14.23
CA LEU A 369 5.00 9.77 13.78
C LEU A 369 4.92 8.71 14.90
N PHE A 370 5.21 9.06 16.15
CA PHE A 370 5.11 8.12 17.29
C PHE A 370 3.68 7.58 17.49
N LEU A 371 2.65 8.30 17.03
CA LEU A 371 1.25 7.88 17.11
C LEU A 371 0.84 6.93 15.99
N PHE A 372 1.60 6.84 14.90
CA PHE A 372 1.24 6.01 13.74
C PHE A 372 1.09 4.53 14.08
N GLY A 373 1.81 4.05 15.09
CA GLY A 373 1.61 2.69 15.59
C GLY A 373 0.17 2.41 16.01
N ILE A 374 -0.50 3.38 16.65
CA ILE A 374 -1.92 3.27 17.03
C ILE A 374 -2.80 3.28 15.77
N GLN A 375 -2.55 4.22 14.86
CA GLN A 375 -3.33 4.38 13.64
C GLN A 375 -3.34 3.09 12.82
N ILE A 376 -2.17 2.53 12.55
CA ILE A 376 -2.02 1.30 11.75
C ILE A 376 -2.64 0.10 12.46
N ALA A 377 -2.40 -0.08 13.76
CA ALA A 377 -2.96 -1.19 14.51
C ALA A 377 -4.50 -1.17 14.52
N CYS A 378 -5.12 -0.01 14.73
CA CYS A 378 -6.56 0.14 14.72
C CYS A 378 -7.15 -0.05 13.31
N GLN A 379 -6.56 0.60 12.29
CA GLN A 379 -7.02 0.52 10.91
C GLN A 379 -6.95 -0.91 10.38
N MET A 380 -5.80 -1.60 10.56
CA MET A 380 -5.62 -2.98 10.11
C MET A 380 -6.55 -3.95 10.84
N THR A 381 -6.85 -3.69 12.11
CA THR A 381 -7.80 -4.51 12.85
C THR A 381 -9.24 -4.30 12.36
N PHE A 382 -9.67 -3.05 12.06
CA PHE A 382 -10.97 -2.79 11.45
C PHE A 382 -11.14 -3.52 10.11
N VAL A 383 -10.12 -3.48 9.26
CA VAL A 383 -10.10 -4.23 7.99
C VAL A 383 -10.21 -5.73 8.27
N SER A 384 -9.43 -6.24 9.22
CA SER A 384 -9.37 -7.68 9.55
C SER A 384 -10.69 -8.25 10.08
N ILE A 385 -11.44 -7.45 10.85
CA ILE A 385 -12.76 -7.86 11.36
C ILE A 385 -13.91 -7.57 10.39
N GLY A 386 -13.61 -7.04 9.20
CA GLY A 386 -14.58 -6.72 8.16
C GLY A 386 -15.45 -5.50 8.42
N SER A 387 -14.99 -4.55 9.26
CA SER A 387 -15.71 -3.31 9.58
C SER A 387 -15.47 -2.23 8.53
N ALA A 388 -16.18 -2.31 7.38
CA ALA A 388 -16.02 -1.39 6.26
C ALA A 388 -16.30 0.07 6.65
N VAL A 389 -17.41 0.32 7.37
CA VAL A 389 -17.81 1.69 7.75
C VAL A 389 -16.75 2.36 8.61
N CYS A 390 -16.26 1.69 9.66
CA CYS A 390 -15.21 2.23 10.53
C CYS A 390 -13.91 2.48 9.75
N SER A 391 -13.52 1.56 8.87
CA SER A 391 -12.33 1.69 8.03
C SER A 391 -12.41 2.89 7.10
N ILE A 392 -13.57 3.13 6.45
CA ILE A 392 -13.80 4.28 5.57
C ILE A 392 -13.79 5.58 6.37
N ILE A 393 -14.48 5.62 7.52
CA ILE A 393 -14.49 6.83 8.38
C ILE A 393 -13.07 7.23 8.76
N VAL A 394 -12.26 6.29 9.22
CA VAL A 394 -10.87 6.55 9.63
C VAL A 394 -10.02 7.05 8.45
N ALA A 395 -10.17 6.43 7.27
CA ALA A 395 -9.45 6.82 6.06
C ALA A 395 -9.80 8.23 5.58
N VAL A 396 -11.10 8.52 5.47
CA VAL A 396 -11.61 9.81 4.98
C VAL A 396 -11.34 10.93 5.99
N LEU A 397 -11.54 10.67 7.29
CA LEU A 397 -11.32 11.64 8.35
C LEU A 397 -9.90 12.22 8.30
N ARG A 398 -8.88 11.36 8.26
CA ARG A 398 -7.50 11.80 8.30
C ARG A 398 -7.11 12.62 7.07
N LYS A 399 -7.41 12.13 5.88
CA LYS A 399 -6.91 12.70 4.62
C LYS A 399 -7.76 13.85 4.10
N PHE A 400 -9.08 13.68 4.01
CA PHE A 400 -9.95 14.66 3.39
C PHE A 400 -10.55 15.66 4.38
N VAL A 401 -10.92 15.22 5.59
CA VAL A 401 -11.59 16.10 6.56
C VAL A 401 -10.59 16.93 7.36
N LEU A 402 -9.42 16.35 7.68
CA LEU A 402 -8.42 17.03 8.51
C LEU A 402 -7.27 17.57 7.68
N LEU A 403 -6.49 16.70 7.02
CA LEU A 403 -5.23 17.11 6.40
C LEU A 403 -5.44 18.12 5.27
N LEU A 404 -6.32 17.81 4.32
CA LEU A 404 -6.54 18.68 3.16
C LEU A 404 -6.95 20.11 3.52
N PRO A 405 -7.92 20.35 4.43
CA PRO A 405 -8.24 21.70 4.87
C PRO A 405 -7.11 22.37 5.66
N LEU A 406 -6.36 21.62 6.51
CA LEU A 406 -5.29 22.18 7.32
C LEU A 406 -4.11 22.68 6.49
N ILE A 407 -3.81 22.07 5.32
CA ILE A 407 -2.78 22.54 4.39
C ILE A 407 -3.02 24.00 3.96
N TYR A 408 -4.29 24.43 3.87
CA TYR A 408 -4.66 25.78 3.49
C TYR A 408 -5.01 26.69 4.67
N LEU A 409 -5.59 26.12 5.73
CA LEU A 409 -6.05 26.89 6.88
C LEU A 409 -4.89 27.35 7.77
N LEU A 410 -3.92 26.46 8.09
CA LEU A 410 -2.83 26.82 8.98
C LEU A 410 -1.94 27.94 8.45
N PRO A 411 -1.56 28.00 7.15
CA PRO A 411 -0.81 29.14 6.60
C PRO A 411 -1.58 30.45 6.61
N ALA A 412 -2.91 30.42 6.69
CA ALA A 412 -3.73 31.62 6.87
C ALA A 412 -3.77 32.13 8.31
N LEU A 413 -3.53 31.26 9.29
CA LEU A 413 -3.61 31.57 10.72
C LEU A 413 -2.24 31.86 11.36
N LEU A 414 -1.16 31.28 10.84
CA LEU A 414 0.18 31.37 11.43
C LEU A 414 1.09 32.33 10.66
N PRO A 415 1.98 33.07 11.35
CA PRO A 415 2.88 34.05 10.70
C PRO A 415 3.92 33.39 9.77
N ASP A 416 4.53 32.29 10.19
CA ASP A 416 5.41 31.50 9.34
C ASP A 416 4.59 30.51 8.50
N ARG A 417 4.20 30.97 7.32
CA ARG A 417 3.30 30.25 6.42
C ARG A 417 3.93 28.94 5.91
N THR A 418 5.23 28.94 5.65
CA THR A 418 5.94 27.75 5.16
C THR A 418 5.96 26.64 6.21
N THR A 419 6.35 26.98 7.42
CA THR A 419 6.33 26.04 8.56
C THR A 419 4.89 25.58 8.87
N ALA A 420 3.90 26.46 8.71
CA ALA A 420 2.49 26.13 8.92
C ALA A 420 1.98 25.04 7.96
N VAL A 421 2.44 25.03 6.70
CA VAL A 421 2.10 23.95 5.74
C VAL A 421 2.60 22.60 6.24
N TYR A 422 3.86 22.51 6.70
CA TYR A 422 4.39 21.26 7.25
C TYR A 422 3.70 20.82 8.54
N LEU A 423 3.27 21.78 9.36
CA LEU A 423 2.57 21.52 10.62
C LEU A 423 1.17 20.88 10.39
N ALA A 424 0.61 21.01 9.18
CA ALA A 424 -0.69 20.41 8.84
C ALA A 424 -0.70 18.89 9.06
N GLU A 425 0.39 18.18 8.72
CA GLU A 425 0.49 16.72 8.87
C GLU A 425 0.40 16.30 10.35
N PRO A 426 1.29 16.74 11.27
CA PRO A 426 1.21 16.28 12.66
C PRO A 426 -0.07 16.73 13.38
N VAL A 427 -0.63 17.89 13.05
CA VAL A 427 -1.92 18.32 13.63
C VAL A 427 -3.06 17.40 13.18
N ALA A 428 -3.12 17.10 11.87
CA ALA A 428 -4.08 16.15 11.34
C ALA A 428 -3.91 14.76 11.98
N ASP A 429 -2.67 14.30 12.14
CA ASP A 429 -2.35 12.99 12.71
C ASP A 429 -2.79 12.88 14.16
N VAL A 430 -2.49 13.85 15.02
CA VAL A 430 -2.90 13.84 16.43
C VAL A 430 -4.42 13.76 16.55
N ILE A 431 -5.15 14.58 15.80
CA ILE A 431 -6.60 14.58 15.83
C ILE A 431 -7.15 13.26 15.27
N ALA A 432 -6.65 12.81 14.12
CA ALA A 432 -7.10 11.57 13.47
C ALA A 432 -6.85 10.35 14.34
N VAL A 433 -5.66 10.23 14.94
CA VAL A 433 -5.32 9.09 15.81
C VAL A 433 -6.18 9.08 17.06
N THR A 434 -6.43 10.25 17.65
CA THR A 434 -7.31 10.37 18.83
C THR A 434 -8.73 9.91 18.48
N CYS A 435 -9.29 10.42 17.39
CA CYS A 435 -10.63 9.99 16.90
C CYS A 435 -10.66 8.50 16.58
N THR A 436 -9.61 7.98 15.92
CA THR A 436 -9.48 6.56 15.59
C THR A 436 -9.44 5.70 16.84
N ALA A 437 -8.67 6.08 17.86
CA ALA A 437 -8.56 5.34 19.11
C ALA A 437 -9.90 5.28 19.87
N ILE A 438 -10.64 6.40 19.92
CA ILE A 438 -11.99 6.46 20.53
C ILE A 438 -12.98 5.58 19.76
N LEU A 439 -13.02 5.73 18.44
CA LEU A 439 -13.88 4.92 17.57
C LEU A 439 -13.54 3.43 17.72
N PHE A 440 -12.26 3.10 17.76
CA PHE A 440 -11.80 1.73 17.92
C PHE A 440 -12.21 1.16 19.27
N ALA A 441 -11.97 1.88 20.37
CA ALA A 441 -12.32 1.43 21.70
C ALA A 441 -13.82 1.11 21.84
N THR A 442 -14.68 1.89 21.19
CA THR A 442 -16.13 1.69 21.22
C THR A 442 -16.60 0.58 20.29
N GLN A 443 -16.19 0.62 19.02
CA GLN A 443 -16.70 -0.32 18.01
C GLN A 443 -16.07 -1.71 18.11
N PHE A 444 -14.80 -1.79 18.46
CA PHE A 444 -14.13 -3.08 18.68
C PHE A 444 -14.75 -3.86 19.85
N ARG A 445 -15.03 -3.15 20.97
CA ARG A 445 -15.74 -3.78 22.10
C ARG A 445 -17.13 -4.30 21.68
N LYS A 446 -17.91 -3.47 20.96
CA LYS A 446 -19.22 -3.88 20.44
C LYS A 446 -19.13 -5.10 19.52
N ALA A 447 -18.15 -5.13 18.62
CA ALA A 447 -17.93 -6.24 17.70
C ALA A 447 -17.62 -7.55 18.46
N LEU A 448 -16.76 -7.49 19.48
CA LEU A 448 -16.41 -8.66 20.30
C LEU A 448 -17.58 -9.13 21.17
N HIS A 449 -18.31 -8.21 21.82
CA HIS A 449 -19.52 -8.59 22.58
C HIS A 449 -20.59 -9.26 21.71
N LYS A 450 -20.79 -8.76 20.49
CA LYS A 450 -21.73 -9.40 19.54
C LYS A 450 -21.28 -10.81 19.15
N LEU A 451 -19.98 -11.05 19.06
CA LEU A 451 -19.45 -12.40 18.81
C LEU A 451 -19.67 -13.33 20.00
N GLU A 452 -19.42 -12.84 21.22
CA GLU A 452 -19.59 -13.59 22.47
C GLU A 452 -21.08 -13.92 22.71
N ALA A 453 -22.00 -12.99 22.38
CA ALA A 453 -23.45 -13.23 22.52
C ALA A 453 -24.01 -14.23 21.48
N ASN A 454 -23.32 -14.44 20.36
CA ASN A 454 -23.73 -15.38 19.32
C ASN A 454 -22.90 -16.70 19.32
N ALA A 455 -22.06 -16.89 20.33
CA ALA A 455 -21.26 -18.10 20.52
C ALA A 455 -21.98 -19.10 21.38
#